data_6e1a313cfdf9761be2fe4641c4b34324
#
_entry.id   6e1a313cfdf9761be2fe4641c4b34324
#
_cell.length_a   1.000
_cell.length_b   1.000
_cell.length_c   1.000
_cell.angle_alpha   90.00
_cell.angle_beta   90.00
_cell.angle_gamma   90.00
#
_symmetry.space_group_name_H-M   'P 1'
#
loop_
_entity.id
_entity.type
_entity.pdbx_description
1 polymer ?
#
loop_
_entity_poly.entity_id
_entity_poly.type
_entity_poly.pdbx_seq_one_letter_code
_entity_poly.pdbx_strand_id
1 'polypeptide(L)'
;FPYTTLFRSMALPILFDCDPGHDDAIAIVLALASPELDVKAITSSAGNQTPDKTLRNVLRMLTLLKRTDIPVAGGAMKPLMRDLIIADNVHGESGLDGPALPEPTFAPQDCTAVELMAKTLRESPEQMTIVSTGPQTNVALLLNSHPELHAKIDRIVIMGGAMGLGNWTPAAEFNIFVDPEAAEIVFQSGIPVLMAGLDVTHKAQIHREDTERFRAIGNPVSTIVAELLDRSEE
;
A
#
# COMPACT_ATOMS: atom_id res chain seq x y z
N PHE A 1 18.00 -37.49 16.37
CA PHE A 1 17.28 -37.49 15.10
C PHE A 1 17.28 -36.07 14.55
N PRO A 2 17.86 -35.82 13.37
CA PRO A 2 17.83 -34.49 12.74
C PRO A 2 16.59 -34.40 11.85
N TYR A 3 15.48 -33.93 12.40
CA TYR A 3 14.35 -33.45 11.61
C TYR A 3 14.33 -31.95 11.63
N THR A 4 15.30 -31.33 10.99
CA THR A 4 15.22 -29.94 10.50
C THR A 4 15.17 -29.97 8.97
N THR A 5 14.17 -30.61 8.41
CA THR A 5 13.80 -30.34 7.04
C THR A 5 12.98 -29.06 7.08
N LEU A 6 13.66 -27.97 6.88
CA LEU A 6 13.14 -26.65 6.61
C LEU A 6 12.08 -26.72 5.49
N PHE A 7 10.82 -26.77 5.84
CA PHE A 7 9.82 -26.12 5.02
C PHE A 7 10.12 -24.62 5.11
N ARG A 8 11.05 -24.15 4.30
CA ARG A 8 11.08 -22.76 3.93
C ARG A 8 9.80 -22.57 3.13
N SER A 9 8.72 -22.13 3.78
CA SER A 9 7.58 -21.54 3.10
C SER A 9 8.17 -20.58 2.09
N MET A 10 7.89 -20.78 0.79
CA MET A 10 8.32 -19.79 -0.21
C MET A 10 7.64 -18.49 0.18
N ALA A 11 8.41 -17.39 0.14
CA ALA A 11 7.85 -16.08 0.47
C ALA A 11 6.65 -15.82 -0.44
N LEU A 12 5.57 -15.31 0.13
CA LEU A 12 4.34 -15.02 -0.57
C LEU A 12 4.56 -13.90 -1.60
N PRO A 13 4.40 -14.14 -2.91
CA PRO A 13 4.57 -13.09 -3.90
C PRO A 13 3.40 -12.11 -3.82
N ILE A 14 3.72 -10.84 -3.66
CA ILE A 14 2.73 -9.77 -3.57
C ILE A 14 2.95 -8.67 -4.60
N LEU A 15 1.85 -8.10 -5.09
CA LEU A 15 1.75 -6.78 -5.67
C LEU A 15 1.25 -5.83 -4.59
N PHE A 16 1.93 -4.71 -4.38
CA PHE A 16 1.56 -3.76 -3.36
C PHE A 16 1.11 -2.44 -4.00
N ASP A 17 -0.18 -2.12 -3.88
CA ASP A 17 -0.79 -0.86 -4.31
C ASP A 17 -1.09 0.01 -3.08
N CYS A 18 -0.56 1.23 -3.04
CA CYS A 18 -0.63 2.08 -1.85
C CYS A 18 -0.70 3.56 -2.24
N ASP A 19 -1.13 4.42 -1.34
CA ASP A 19 -1.16 5.89 -1.53
C ASP A 19 -0.36 6.62 -0.43
N PRO A 20 0.99 6.45 -0.38
CA PRO A 20 1.77 6.71 0.81
C PRO A 20 1.47 7.99 1.55
N GLY A 21 0.71 7.81 2.65
CA GLY A 21 0.68 8.60 3.85
C GLY A 21 1.62 7.98 4.89
N HIS A 22 1.53 8.43 6.14
CA HIS A 22 2.44 7.99 7.22
C HIS A 22 2.37 6.48 7.47
N ASP A 23 1.19 5.91 7.51
CA ASP A 23 0.90 4.49 7.73
C ASP A 23 1.36 3.61 6.56
N ASP A 24 1.10 4.00 5.30
CA ASP A 24 1.60 3.29 4.13
C ASP A 24 3.14 3.26 4.06
N ALA A 25 3.80 4.36 4.45
CA ALA A 25 5.25 4.40 4.50
C ALA A 25 5.79 3.34 5.47
N ILE A 26 5.13 3.16 6.62
CA ILE A 26 5.46 2.12 7.60
C ILE A 26 5.12 0.73 7.04
N ALA A 27 3.99 0.59 6.34
CA ALA A 27 3.59 -0.66 5.69
C ALA A 27 4.62 -1.10 4.63
N ILE A 28 5.18 -0.17 3.85
CA ILE A 28 6.29 -0.45 2.91
C ILE A 28 7.52 -0.99 3.66
N VAL A 29 7.90 -0.35 4.78
CA VAL A 29 9.03 -0.83 5.61
C VAL A 29 8.76 -2.24 6.11
N LEU A 30 7.56 -2.49 6.65
CA LEU A 30 7.15 -3.80 7.18
C LEU A 30 7.16 -4.88 6.09
N ALA A 31 6.57 -4.59 4.94
CA ALA A 31 6.49 -5.54 3.83
C ALA A 31 7.88 -5.96 3.33
N LEU A 32 8.80 -4.98 3.20
CA LEU A 32 10.15 -5.23 2.70
C LEU A 32 11.09 -5.82 3.74
N ALA A 33 10.79 -5.69 5.03
CA ALA A 33 11.53 -6.32 6.11
C ALA A 33 11.05 -7.75 6.42
N SER A 34 9.86 -8.12 5.95
CA SER A 34 9.25 -9.43 6.24
C SER A 34 9.78 -10.52 5.31
N PRO A 35 10.51 -11.52 5.81
CA PRO A 35 11.05 -12.61 4.98
C PRO A 35 9.95 -13.53 4.41
N GLU A 36 8.73 -13.42 4.91
CA GLU A 36 7.54 -14.14 4.46
C GLU A 36 6.90 -13.53 3.22
N LEU A 37 7.30 -12.32 2.84
CA LEU A 37 6.76 -11.58 1.70
C LEU A 37 7.83 -11.40 0.61
N ASP A 38 7.41 -11.55 -0.63
CA ASP A 38 8.21 -11.25 -1.82
C ASP A 38 7.51 -10.16 -2.64
N VAL A 39 7.87 -8.90 -2.40
CA VAL A 39 7.29 -7.74 -3.06
C VAL A 39 7.79 -7.66 -4.49
N LYS A 40 6.95 -8.00 -5.46
CA LYS A 40 7.30 -8.07 -6.88
C LYS A 40 7.21 -6.72 -7.59
N ALA A 41 6.29 -5.87 -7.18
CA ALA A 41 6.14 -4.50 -7.66
C ALA A 41 5.35 -3.68 -6.66
N ILE A 42 5.55 -2.35 -6.69
CA ILE A 42 4.74 -1.38 -5.95
C ILE A 42 4.11 -0.42 -6.93
N THR A 43 2.81 -0.17 -6.78
CA THR A 43 2.07 0.84 -7.53
C THR A 43 1.51 1.90 -6.59
N SER A 44 1.41 3.13 -7.07
CA SER A 44 0.83 4.20 -6.26
C SER A 44 -0.57 4.54 -6.72
N SER A 45 -1.49 4.72 -5.78
CA SER A 45 -2.82 5.28 -5.99
C SER A 45 -2.92 6.71 -5.46
N ALA A 46 -3.95 7.43 -5.89
CA ALA A 46 -4.31 8.72 -5.32
C ALA A 46 -5.31 8.51 -4.18
N GLY A 47 -5.18 9.28 -3.11
CA GLY A 47 -6.06 9.21 -1.94
C GLY A 47 -5.50 10.08 -0.83
N ASN A 48 -4.54 9.59 -0.06
CA ASN A 48 -3.89 10.39 1.00
C ASN A 48 -3.28 11.68 0.45
N GLN A 49 -2.81 11.67 -0.80
CA GLN A 49 -2.36 12.85 -1.53
C GLN A 49 -2.56 12.70 -3.04
N THR A 50 -2.18 13.71 -3.80
CA THR A 50 -2.24 13.70 -5.28
C THR A 50 -1.33 12.61 -5.86
N PRO A 51 -1.62 12.07 -7.06
CA PRO A 51 -0.91 10.93 -7.65
C PRO A 51 0.59 11.14 -7.80
N ASP A 52 1.02 12.36 -8.12
CA ASP A 52 2.43 12.73 -8.24
C ASP A 52 3.17 12.67 -6.90
N LYS A 53 2.49 13.09 -5.81
CA LYS A 53 3.08 13.08 -4.47
C LYS A 53 3.12 11.65 -3.90
N THR A 54 2.07 10.86 -4.06
CA THR A 54 2.06 9.47 -3.60
C THR A 54 3.11 8.64 -4.32
N LEU A 55 3.26 8.80 -5.65
CA LEU A 55 4.32 8.15 -6.43
C LEU A 55 5.71 8.57 -5.94
N ARG A 56 5.94 9.87 -5.74
CA ARG A 56 7.21 10.38 -5.21
C ARG A 56 7.51 9.80 -3.84
N ASN A 57 6.51 9.66 -2.98
CA ASN A 57 6.65 9.10 -1.65
C ASN A 57 7.07 7.62 -1.70
N VAL A 58 6.50 6.79 -2.58
CA VAL A 58 6.99 5.43 -2.82
C VAL A 58 8.47 5.43 -3.18
N LEU A 59 8.86 6.25 -4.14
CA LEU A 59 10.26 6.33 -4.61
C LEU A 59 11.22 6.78 -3.50
N ARG A 60 10.80 7.74 -2.65
CA ARG A 60 11.58 8.21 -1.50
C ARG A 60 11.76 7.11 -0.45
N MET A 61 10.68 6.37 -0.14
CA MET A 61 10.76 5.25 0.80
C MET A 61 11.67 4.14 0.29
N LEU A 62 11.57 3.75 -0.97
CA LEU A 62 12.46 2.74 -1.56
C LEU A 62 13.93 3.21 -1.63
N THR A 63 14.15 4.51 -1.85
CA THR A 63 15.50 5.10 -1.79
C THR A 63 16.08 5.00 -0.38
N LEU A 64 15.29 5.34 0.66
CA LEU A 64 15.67 5.19 2.06
C LEU A 64 16.02 3.74 2.41
N LEU A 65 15.21 2.80 1.93
CA LEU A 65 15.35 1.36 2.17
C LEU A 65 16.40 0.70 1.29
N LYS A 66 17.00 1.43 0.34
CA LYS A 66 17.96 0.91 -0.66
C LYS A 66 17.39 -0.27 -1.48
N ARG A 67 16.09 -0.20 -1.77
CA ARG A 67 15.35 -1.19 -2.56
C ARG A 67 14.90 -0.64 -3.90
N THR A 68 15.84 -0.02 -4.62
CA THR A 68 15.63 0.52 -5.97
C THR A 68 15.52 -0.56 -7.06
N ASP A 69 15.66 -1.81 -6.66
CA ASP A 69 15.45 -3.02 -7.48
C ASP A 69 13.96 -3.31 -7.73
N ILE A 70 13.06 -2.82 -6.89
CA ILE A 70 11.62 -3.07 -6.99
C ILE A 70 11.02 -2.15 -8.06
N PRO A 71 10.30 -2.69 -9.06
CA PRO A 71 9.60 -1.89 -10.06
C PRO A 71 8.49 -1.05 -9.41
N VAL A 72 8.41 0.22 -9.81
CA VAL A 72 7.37 1.16 -9.34
C VAL A 72 6.68 1.80 -10.53
N ALA A 73 5.35 1.95 -10.47
CA ALA A 73 4.59 2.72 -11.46
C ALA A 73 3.49 3.57 -10.80
N GLY A 74 3.24 4.74 -11.39
CA GLY A 74 2.16 5.62 -10.98
C GLY A 74 0.79 5.13 -11.47
N GLY A 75 -0.23 5.33 -10.66
CA GLY A 75 -1.59 4.89 -10.93
C GLY A 75 -2.49 5.94 -11.57
N ALA A 76 -3.79 5.70 -11.47
CA ALA A 76 -4.81 6.57 -12.00
C ALA A 76 -4.74 7.97 -11.37
N MET A 77 -4.99 8.98 -12.20
CA MET A 77 -4.94 10.38 -11.77
C MET A 77 -6.14 10.79 -10.91
N LYS A 78 -7.22 10.00 -10.93
CA LYS A 78 -8.46 10.25 -10.19
C LYS A 78 -9.29 8.97 -10.06
N PRO A 79 -10.29 8.96 -9.17
CA PRO A 79 -11.29 7.90 -9.08
C PRO A 79 -12.02 7.63 -10.39
N LEU A 80 -12.65 6.45 -10.52
CA LEU A 80 -13.33 6.02 -11.76
C LEU A 80 -14.40 7.02 -12.21
N MET A 81 -15.25 7.46 -11.30
CA MET A 81 -16.43 8.30 -11.63
C MET A 81 -16.41 9.66 -10.93
N ARG A 82 -15.67 9.82 -9.85
CA ARG A 82 -15.73 10.99 -8.96
C ARG A 82 -14.54 11.92 -9.14
N ASP A 83 -14.64 13.13 -8.63
CA ASP A 83 -13.49 13.99 -8.45
C ASP A 83 -12.61 13.46 -7.33
N LEU A 84 -11.30 13.66 -7.46
CA LEU A 84 -10.34 13.25 -6.45
C LEU A 84 -10.54 14.08 -5.17
N ILE A 85 -10.66 13.38 -4.06
CA ILE A 85 -10.59 13.94 -2.72
C ILE A 85 -9.30 13.42 -2.08
N ILE A 86 -8.55 14.29 -1.43
CA ILE A 86 -7.31 13.94 -0.75
C ILE A 86 -7.42 14.21 0.76
N ALA A 87 -6.57 13.55 1.54
CA ALA A 87 -6.50 13.69 3.00
C ALA A 87 -5.29 14.52 3.44
N ASP A 88 -5.07 15.67 2.81
CA ASP A 88 -3.96 16.59 3.12
C ASP A 88 -4.03 17.16 4.54
N ASN A 89 -5.24 17.25 5.10
CA ASN A 89 -5.47 17.63 6.49
C ASN A 89 -4.95 16.58 7.51
N VAL A 90 -4.74 15.33 7.07
CA VAL A 90 -4.23 14.23 7.92
C VAL A 90 -2.72 14.02 7.67
N HIS A 91 -2.32 13.94 6.40
CA HIS A 91 -0.97 13.54 6.01
C HIS A 91 -0.04 14.72 5.66
N GLY A 92 -0.56 15.95 5.73
CA GLY A 92 0.18 17.15 5.41
C GLY A 92 0.35 17.39 3.91
N GLU A 93 1.06 18.47 3.57
CA GLU A 93 1.20 18.94 2.18
C GLU A 93 1.93 17.93 1.29
N SER A 94 2.95 17.26 1.80
CA SER A 94 3.71 16.25 1.03
C SER A 94 3.09 14.86 1.07
N GLY A 95 2.17 14.60 2.00
CA GLY A 95 1.66 13.28 2.36
C GLY A 95 2.54 12.52 3.35
N LEU A 96 3.77 12.97 3.57
CA LEU A 96 4.75 12.44 4.54
C LEU A 96 5.45 13.57 5.29
N ASP A 97 4.67 14.57 5.72
CA ASP A 97 5.22 15.69 6.49
C ASP A 97 5.77 15.21 7.84
N GLY A 98 6.91 15.76 8.24
CA GLY A 98 7.63 15.43 9.46
C GLY A 98 9.07 15.05 9.16
N PRO A 99 9.37 13.82 8.74
CA PRO A 99 10.75 13.38 8.55
C PRO A 99 11.41 13.96 7.29
N ALA A 100 12.73 14.16 7.39
CA ALA A 100 13.56 14.52 6.25
C ALA A 100 13.87 13.29 5.37
N LEU A 101 12.96 12.92 4.49
CA LEU A 101 13.15 11.81 3.55
C LEU A 101 14.12 12.17 2.42
N PRO A 102 14.94 11.22 1.92
CA PRO A 102 15.82 11.45 0.80
C PRO A 102 15.04 11.73 -0.48
N GLU A 103 15.68 12.44 -1.43
CA GLU A 103 15.14 12.55 -2.79
C GLU A 103 15.28 11.21 -3.53
N PRO A 104 14.34 10.88 -4.44
CA PRO A 104 14.41 9.66 -5.22
C PRO A 104 15.72 9.56 -6.02
N THR A 105 16.37 8.39 -5.95
CA THR A 105 17.61 8.09 -6.69
C THR A 105 17.38 7.28 -7.95
N PHE A 106 16.13 6.93 -8.25
CA PHE A 106 15.71 6.20 -9.44
C PHE A 106 14.36 6.70 -9.94
N ALA A 107 14.03 6.38 -11.18
CA ALA A 107 12.76 6.76 -11.82
C ALA A 107 11.73 5.61 -11.74
N PRO A 108 10.43 5.91 -11.75
CA PRO A 108 9.41 4.89 -11.94
C PRO A 108 9.53 4.26 -13.33
N GLN A 109 8.86 3.13 -13.55
CA GLN A 109 8.73 2.50 -14.86
C GLN A 109 7.94 3.43 -15.81
N ASP A 110 8.30 3.42 -17.08
CA ASP A 110 7.58 4.18 -18.13
C ASP A 110 6.33 3.39 -18.57
N CYS A 111 5.42 3.18 -17.60
CA CYS A 111 4.14 2.52 -17.80
C CYS A 111 3.17 2.91 -16.67
N THR A 112 1.90 2.62 -16.85
CA THR A 112 0.88 2.81 -15.81
C THR A 112 0.94 1.72 -14.73
N ALA A 113 0.34 1.97 -13.55
CA ALA A 113 0.18 0.95 -12.51
C ALA A 113 -0.50 -0.31 -13.04
N VAL A 114 -1.56 -0.15 -13.84
CA VAL A 114 -2.31 -1.28 -14.41
C VAL A 114 -1.43 -2.12 -15.32
N GLU A 115 -0.62 -1.48 -16.18
CA GLU A 115 0.31 -2.18 -17.07
C GLU A 115 1.40 -2.91 -16.29
N LEU A 116 1.96 -2.29 -15.23
CA LEU A 116 2.94 -2.93 -14.36
C LEU A 116 2.35 -4.14 -13.62
N MET A 117 1.17 -3.98 -13.02
CA MET A 117 0.47 -5.08 -12.35
C MET A 117 0.18 -6.24 -13.34
N ALA A 118 -0.38 -5.92 -14.51
CA ALA A 118 -0.71 -6.91 -15.52
C ALA A 118 0.52 -7.66 -16.02
N LYS A 119 1.63 -6.95 -16.27
CA LYS A 119 2.91 -7.55 -16.64
C LYS A 119 3.40 -8.49 -15.54
N THR A 120 3.44 -8.02 -14.31
CA THR A 120 3.94 -8.79 -13.17
C THR A 120 3.14 -10.08 -12.95
N LEU A 121 1.80 -10.00 -13.06
CA LEU A 121 0.92 -11.18 -12.98
C LEU A 121 1.16 -12.17 -14.12
N ARG A 122 1.33 -11.69 -15.36
CA ARG A 122 1.60 -12.57 -16.52
C ARG A 122 2.93 -13.32 -16.38
N GLU A 123 3.95 -12.63 -15.92
CA GLU A 123 5.30 -13.18 -15.78
C GLU A 123 5.45 -14.08 -14.56
N SER A 124 4.53 -14.00 -13.58
CA SER A 124 4.58 -14.84 -12.39
C SER A 124 4.28 -16.31 -12.73
N PRO A 125 5.12 -17.25 -12.26
CA PRO A 125 4.87 -18.68 -12.38
C PRO A 125 3.72 -19.18 -11.49
N GLU A 126 3.36 -18.42 -10.47
CA GLU A 126 2.36 -18.75 -9.46
C GLU A 126 1.32 -17.64 -9.30
N GLN A 127 0.22 -17.94 -8.61
CA GLN A 127 -0.75 -16.92 -8.23
C GLN A 127 -0.12 -15.94 -7.24
N MET A 128 -0.55 -14.68 -7.30
CA MET A 128 -0.06 -13.62 -6.45
C MET A 128 -1.18 -13.04 -5.57
N THR A 129 -0.81 -12.50 -4.44
CA THR A 129 -1.71 -11.69 -3.62
C THR A 129 -1.55 -10.22 -4.01
N ILE A 130 -2.66 -9.53 -4.24
CA ILE A 130 -2.66 -8.07 -4.35
C ILE A 130 -2.94 -7.52 -2.94
N VAL A 131 -2.04 -6.67 -2.44
CA VAL A 131 -2.23 -5.91 -1.20
C VAL A 131 -2.50 -4.47 -1.60
N SER A 132 -3.66 -3.94 -1.25
CA SER A 132 -4.05 -2.57 -1.55
C SER A 132 -4.41 -1.83 -0.27
N THR A 133 -3.63 -0.82 0.07
CA THR A 133 -3.80 -0.03 1.30
C THR A 133 -4.44 1.33 1.04
N GLY A 134 -4.60 1.72 -0.22
CA GLY A 134 -5.29 2.93 -0.67
C GLY A 134 -6.64 2.66 -1.37
N PRO A 135 -7.20 3.67 -2.03
CA PRO A 135 -8.40 3.53 -2.85
C PRO A 135 -8.22 2.49 -3.97
N GLN A 136 -9.27 1.71 -4.24
CA GLN A 136 -9.19 0.52 -5.09
C GLN A 136 -9.14 0.80 -6.61
N THR A 137 -8.92 2.04 -7.02
CA THR A 137 -9.01 2.48 -8.42
C THR A 137 -8.10 1.67 -9.36
N ASN A 138 -6.82 1.49 -8.99
CA ASN A 138 -5.88 0.75 -9.83
C ASN A 138 -6.24 -0.73 -9.94
N VAL A 139 -6.65 -1.34 -8.82
CA VAL A 139 -7.06 -2.75 -8.76
C VAL A 139 -8.31 -2.96 -9.61
N ALA A 140 -9.32 -2.10 -9.49
CA ALA A 140 -10.53 -2.17 -10.30
C ALA A 140 -10.25 -2.02 -11.81
N LEU A 141 -9.38 -1.08 -12.17
CA LEU A 141 -8.94 -0.92 -13.57
C LEU A 141 -8.21 -2.15 -14.09
N LEU A 142 -7.33 -2.76 -13.28
CA LEU A 142 -6.68 -4.03 -13.63
C LEU A 142 -7.71 -5.13 -13.90
N LEU A 143 -8.65 -5.34 -12.97
CA LEU A 143 -9.66 -6.39 -13.08
C LEU A 143 -10.56 -6.21 -14.32
N ASN A 144 -10.97 -4.98 -14.60
CA ASN A 144 -11.82 -4.69 -15.77
C ASN A 144 -11.06 -4.78 -17.10
N SER A 145 -9.78 -4.34 -17.13
CA SER A 145 -9.01 -4.32 -18.37
C SER A 145 -8.37 -5.66 -18.71
N HIS A 146 -8.17 -6.52 -17.71
CA HIS A 146 -7.45 -7.79 -17.83
C HIS A 146 -8.19 -8.94 -17.13
N PRO A 147 -9.44 -9.25 -17.53
CA PRO A 147 -10.20 -10.34 -16.90
C PRO A 147 -9.51 -11.71 -17.05
N GLU A 148 -8.65 -11.88 -18.06
CA GLU A 148 -7.85 -13.10 -18.24
C GLU A 148 -6.83 -13.33 -17.11
N LEU A 149 -6.50 -12.29 -16.33
CA LEU A 149 -5.54 -12.39 -15.22
C LEU A 149 -6.18 -12.72 -13.88
N HIS A 150 -7.52 -12.78 -13.77
CA HIS A 150 -8.18 -13.14 -12.52
C HIS A 150 -7.67 -14.48 -11.97
N ALA A 151 -7.43 -15.47 -12.83
CA ALA A 151 -6.88 -16.77 -12.42
C ALA A 151 -5.43 -16.71 -11.89
N LYS A 152 -4.73 -15.59 -12.09
CA LYS A 152 -3.38 -15.33 -11.57
C LYS A 152 -3.38 -14.67 -10.19
N ILE A 153 -4.55 -14.29 -9.68
CA ILE A 153 -4.71 -13.62 -8.39
C ILE A 153 -5.27 -14.64 -7.40
N ASP A 154 -4.50 -14.95 -6.34
CA ASP A 154 -4.95 -15.83 -5.25
C ASP A 154 -6.03 -15.13 -4.41
N ARG A 155 -5.76 -13.89 -4.02
CA ARG A 155 -6.66 -13.05 -3.23
C ARG A 155 -6.29 -11.58 -3.34
N ILE A 156 -7.20 -10.73 -2.91
CA ILE A 156 -6.97 -9.30 -2.72
C ILE A 156 -7.10 -8.98 -1.23
N VAL A 157 -6.07 -8.38 -0.65
CA VAL A 157 -6.04 -7.92 0.74
C VAL A 157 -6.16 -6.40 0.72
N ILE A 158 -7.20 -5.86 1.33
CA ILE A 158 -7.43 -4.42 1.32
C ILE A 158 -7.42 -3.83 2.74
N MET A 159 -6.83 -2.65 2.89
CA MET A 159 -7.18 -1.74 3.98
C MET A 159 -8.27 -0.82 3.48
N GLY A 160 -9.42 -0.86 4.10
CA GLY A 160 -10.57 -0.04 3.72
C GLY A 160 -11.87 -0.55 4.29
N GLY A 161 -12.87 0.31 4.30
CA GLY A 161 -14.20 -0.02 4.78
C GLY A 161 -14.32 -0.18 6.30
N ALA A 162 -15.53 -0.45 6.73
CA ALA A 162 -15.89 -0.70 8.12
C ALA A 162 -17.18 -1.53 8.19
N MET A 163 -17.29 -2.40 9.18
CA MET A 163 -18.58 -3.02 9.53
C MET A 163 -19.40 -2.12 10.45
N GLY A 164 -18.74 -1.24 11.19
CA GLY A 164 -19.35 -0.27 12.10
C GLY A 164 -19.34 1.15 11.52
N LEU A 165 -18.81 2.11 12.28
CA LEU A 165 -18.74 3.51 11.89
C LEU A 165 -17.57 3.75 10.93
N GLY A 166 -17.79 4.67 9.97
CA GLY A 166 -16.72 5.21 9.12
C GLY A 166 -15.81 6.21 9.85
N ASN A 167 -14.82 6.71 9.13
CA ASN A 167 -13.90 7.76 9.61
C ASN A 167 -13.99 9.04 8.77
N TRP A 168 -14.40 8.94 7.51
CA TRP A 168 -14.58 10.11 6.64
C TRP A 168 -16.01 10.67 6.71
N THR A 169 -16.98 9.80 6.70
CA THR A 169 -18.36 10.08 7.06
C THR A 169 -18.81 9.11 8.14
N PRO A 170 -19.95 9.33 8.82
CA PRO A 170 -20.45 8.35 9.81
C PRO A 170 -20.60 6.93 9.27
N ALA A 171 -20.75 6.75 7.96
CA ALA A 171 -21.00 5.46 7.33
C ALA A 171 -19.88 4.98 6.39
N ALA A 172 -18.89 5.81 6.06
CA ALA A 172 -17.86 5.46 5.07
C ALA A 172 -16.45 5.65 5.63
N GLU A 173 -15.62 4.65 5.39
CA GLU A 173 -14.18 4.73 5.54
C GLU A 173 -13.57 5.43 4.32
N PHE A 174 -12.46 6.14 4.49
CA PHE A 174 -11.87 7.04 3.52
C PHE A 174 -11.51 6.38 2.19
N ASN A 175 -10.80 5.26 2.18
CA ASN A 175 -10.38 4.58 0.94
C ASN A 175 -11.58 4.14 0.10
N ILE A 176 -12.64 3.64 0.76
CA ILE A 176 -13.89 3.28 0.08
C ILE A 176 -14.64 4.53 -0.37
N PHE A 177 -14.62 5.62 0.43
CA PHE A 177 -15.30 6.85 0.09
C PHE A 177 -14.71 7.54 -1.13
N VAL A 178 -13.39 7.49 -1.30
CA VAL A 178 -12.68 8.11 -2.44
C VAL A 178 -13.12 7.48 -3.77
N ASP A 179 -13.23 6.16 -3.84
CA ASP A 179 -13.66 5.46 -5.06
C ASP A 179 -14.54 4.24 -4.74
N PRO A 180 -15.82 4.45 -4.35
CA PRO A 180 -16.73 3.36 -4.00
C PRO A 180 -17.10 2.51 -5.22
N GLU A 181 -17.08 3.07 -6.43
CA GLU A 181 -17.32 2.33 -7.67
C GLU A 181 -16.19 1.33 -7.93
N ALA A 182 -14.94 1.71 -7.67
CA ALA A 182 -13.80 0.79 -7.74
C ALA A 182 -13.89 -0.28 -6.64
N ALA A 183 -14.26 0.09 -5.43
CA ALA A 183 -14.44 -0.86 -4.35
C ALA A 183 -15.52 -1.91 -4.71
N GLU A 184 -16.66 -1.48 -5.27
CA GLU A 184 -17.71 -2.39 -5.73
C GLU A 184 -17.19 -3.40 -6.76
N ILE A 185 -16.42 -2.96 -7.74
CA ILE A 185 -15.81 -3.84 -8.75
C ILE A 185 -14.92 -4.89 -8.08
N VAL A 186 -14.09 -4.49 -7.12
CA VAL A 186 -13.19 -5.40 -6.40
C VAL A 186 -14.00 -6.42 -5.60
N PHE A 187 -15.00 -5.99 -4.83
CA PHE A 187 -15.82 -6.89 -4.02
C PHE A 187 -16.69 -7.85 -4.87
N GLN A 188 -17.08 -7.42 -6.09
CA GLN A 188 -17.87 -8.26 -7.00
C GLN A 188 -17.03 -9.09 -7.98
N SER A 189 -15.71 -9.01 -7.92
CA SER A 189 -14.79 -9.67 -8.86
C SER A 189 -14.84 -11.20 -8.85
N GLY A 190 -15.38 -11.80 -7.79
CA GLY A 190 -15.33 -13.25 -7.54
C GLY A 190 -13.98 -13.74 -7.02
N ILE A 191 -12.96 -12.87 -6.92
CA ILE A 191 -11.68 -13.18 -6.29
C ILE A 191 -11.86 -13.07 -4.76
N PRO A 192 -11.26 -13.96 -3.94
CA PRO A 192 -11.32 -13.84 -2.49
C PRO A 192 -10.79 -12.49 -2.00
N VAL A 193 -11.59 -11.75 -1.23
CA VAL A 193 -11.20 -10.46 -0.64
C VAL A 193 -11.06 -10.61 0.87
N LEU A 194 -9.90 -10.21 1.40
CA LEU A 194 -9.67 -10.05 2.84
C LEU A 194 -9.65 -8.55 3.16
N MET A 195 -10.64 -8.09 3.90
CA MET A 195 -10.77 -6.70 4.29
C MET A 195 -10.27 -6.46 5.72
N ALA A 196 -9.25 -5.61 5.87
CA ALA A 196 -8.83 -5.03 7.14
C ALA A 196 -9.48 -3.65 7.27
N GLY A 197 -10.73 -3.62 7.71
CA GLY A 197 -11.49 -2.38 7.91
C GLY A 197 -11.19 -1.72 9.26
N LEU A 198 -11.85 -0.59 9.53
CA LEU A 198 -11.65 0.20 10.76
C LEU A 198 -11.88 -0.61 12.04
N ASP A 199 -12.75 -1.62 12.00
CA ASP A 199 -13.01 -2.53 13.14
C ASP A 199 -11.76 -3.31 13.58
N VAL A 200 -10.78 -3.43 12.69
CA VAL A 200 -9.48 -4.05 12.95
C VAL A 200 -8.42 -2.98 13.17
N THR A 201 -8.33 -1.99 12.28
CA THR A 201 -7.23 -1.01 12.29
C THR A 201 -7.26 -0.11 13.51
N HIS A 202 -8.45 0.26 14.02
CA HIS A 202 -8.58 1.00 15.27
C HIS A 202 -8.08 0.25 16.51
N LYS A 203 -7.85 -1.07 16.41
CA LYS A 203 -7.27 -1.88 17.50
C LYS A 203 -5.76 -1.99 17.41
N ALA A 204 -5.18 -1.68 16.26
CA ALA A 204 -3.74 -1.69 16.03
C ALA A 204 -3.13 -0.35 16.44
N GLN A 205 -3.20 -0.05 17.73
CA GLN A 205 -2.71 1.20 18.29
C GLN A 205 -1.21 1.13 18.55
N ILE A 206 -0.50 2.19 18.18
CA ILE A 206 0.90 2.42 18.51
C ILE A 206 0.95 3.52 19.55
N HIS A 207 1.71 3.30 20.61
CA HIS A 207 1.84 4.23 21.71
C HIS A 207 3.23 4.88 21.72
N ARG A 208 3.35 6.02 22.40
CA ARG A 208 4.62 6.76 22.51
C ARG A 208 5.81 5.90 22.95
N GLU A 209 5.56 4.91 23.81
CA GLU A 209 6.61 3.97 24.21
C GLU A 209 7.16 3.14 23.04
N ASP A 210 6.30 2.80 22.07
CA ASP A 210 6.71 2.06 20.88
C ASP A 210 7.52 2.97 19.95
N THR A 211 7.11 4.22 19.79
CA THR A 211 7.87 5.25 19.05
C THR A 211 9.27 5.44 19.61
N GLU A 212 9.40 5.52 20.95
CA GLU A 212 10.71 5.61 21.59
C GLU A 212 11.57 4.35 21.40
N ARG A 213 10.95 3.17 21.35
CA ARG A 213 11.65 1.91 21.01
C ARG A 213 12.20 1.95 19.58
N PHE A 214 11.42 2.43 18.59
CA PHE A 214 11.93 2.61 17.23
C PHE A 214 13.09 3.60 17.21
N ARG A 215 13.00 4.72 17.90
CA ARG A 215 14.07 5.72 17.99
C ARG A 215 15.34 5.13 18.61
N ALA A 216 15.21 4.30 19.64
CA ALA A 216 16.33 3.65 20.31
C ALA A 216 17.11 2.65 19.45
N ILE A 217 16.54 2.13 18.35
CA ILE A 217 17.25 1.29 17.38
C ILE A 217 18.38 2.05 16.70
N GLY A 218 18.22 3.37 16.48
CA GLY A 218 19.29 4.29 16.08
C GLY A 218 19.80 4.16 14.64
N ASN A 219 19.03 3.49 13.75
CA ASN A 219 19.36 3.48 12.32
C ASN A 219 18.47 4.47 11.54
N PRO A 220 18.84 4.86 10.30
CA PRO A 220 18.09 5.86 9.55
C PRO A 220 16.61 5.47 9.32
N VAL A 221 16.31 4.20 9.09
CA VAL A 221 14.93 3.74 8.85
C VAL A 221 14.09 3.86 10.11
N SER A 222 14.61 3.37 11.24
CA SER A 222 13.88 3.43 12.52
C SER A 222 13.65 4.86 13.02
N THR A 223 14.59 5.77 12.72
CA THR A 223 14.42 7.19 13.02
C THR A 223 13.27 7.79 12.22
N ILE A 224 13.24 7.54 10.90
CA ILE A 224 12.15 8.00 10.03
C ILE A 224 10.81 7.40 10.46
N VAL A 225 10.77 6.10 10.78
CA VAL A 225 9.53 5.45 11.30
C VAL A 225 9.06 6.14 12.58
N ALA A 226 9.96 6.45 13.52
CA ALA A 226 9.59 7.14 14.74
C ALA A 226 9.04 8.56 14.46
N GLU A 227 9.67 9.31 13.54
CA GLU A 227 9.22 10.66 13.15
C GLU A 227 7.86 10.64 12.42
N LEU A 228 7.58 9.60 11.61
CA LEU A 228 6.27 9.41 10.98
C LEU A 228 5.19 9.11 12.03
N LEU A 229 5.52 8.31 13.05
CA LEU A 229 4.59 7.96 14.13
C LEU A 229 4.29 9.15 15.04
N ASP A 230 5.29 9.98 15.37
CA ASP A 230 5.08 11.20 16.16
C ASP A 230 4.02 12.13 15.52
N ARG A 231 3.98 12.16 14.19
CA ARG A 231 3.04 12.99 13.42
C ARG A 231 1.63 12.41 13.37
N SER A 232 1.51 11.09 13.49
CA SER A 232 0.21 10.40 13.49
C SER A 232 -0.55 10.56 14.81
N GLU A 233 0.11 11.04 15.88
CA GLU A 233 -0.49 11.28 17.21
C GLU A 233 -1.11 12.70 17.33
N GLU A 234 -0.84 13.63 16.41
CA GLU A 234 -1.36 15.02 16.38
C GLU A 234 -2.70 15.11 15.61
#